data_99ee1e7b5f564449a7788a98fa8567b2
#
_entry.id   99ee1e7b5f564449a7788a98fa8567b2
#
_cell.length_a   1.000
_cell.length_b   1.000
_cell.length_c   1.000
_cell.angle_alpha   90.00
_cell.angle_beta   90.00
_cell.angle_gamma   90.00
#
_symmetry.space_group_name_H-M   'P 1'
#
loop_
_entity.id
_entity.type
_entity.pdbx_description
1 polymer ?
#
loop_
_entity_poly.entity_id
_entity_poly.type
_entity_poly.pdbx_seq_one_letter_code
_entity_poly.pdbx_strand_id
1 'polypeptide(L)'
;MRRDIRIRTFSDWNDPPPGFLEIDFVEHNGGSTAGSYVHTLVAVDICSEWIECVPLLAKSQALVVEALEIIRRQMPFPVLGIDSDNDTSFINETLLEYCKVNRLEFTRSRAYRKNDQAWIEQKNGAVIRRFIGHDRYSGIVAGQALALLCQAVRFYVNFFQPSFKLLGKEKIAAKVKRCYDKPVTPCERLLSHPAIDISIKEKLQELGRSLDPVGLLHRIREQQSALAALVDPENNLAGPGRRSLEQFMNEMGQMWRLGEVRPTHRAEMKKSHYWRTRRDPFESVWPDILLWLQDEPDATSKDLSERLQKEHPDCFPGGQLRTL
;
A
#
# COMPACT_ATOMS: atom_id res chain seq x y z
N MET A 1 20.76 -6.05 16.64
CA MET A 1 20.23 -5.10 15.65
C MET A 1 18.73 -5.27 15.38
N ARG A 2 18.24 -6.31 14.67
CA ARG A 2 16.78 -6.44 14.38
C ARG A 2 15.89 -6.46 15.64
N ARG A 3 16.38 -7.03 16.76
CA ARG A 3 15.66 -7.06 18.04
C ARG A 3 15.60 -5.70 18.73
N ASP A 4 16.49 -4.79 18.38
CA ASP A 4 16.59 -3.47 19.00
C ASP A 4 15.66 -2.44 18.31
N ILE A 5 15.14 -2.77 17.11
CA ILE A 5 14.18 -1.94 16.40
C ILE A 5 12.77 -2.33 16.86
N ARG A 6 12.07 -1.37 17.46
CA ARG A 6 10.72 -1.56 17.99
C ARG A 6 9.76 -1.98 16.89
N ILE A 7 8.91 -2.97 17.18
CA ILE A 7 7.80 -3.32 16.32
C ILE A 7 6.64 -2.37 16.57
N ARG A 8 6.05 -1.86 15.49
CA ARG A 8 4.79 -1.13 15.50
C ARG A 8 3.77 -1.82 14.60
N THR A 9 2.54 -1.88 15.06
CA THR A 9 1.41 -2.40 14.29
C THR A 9 0.52 -1.26 13.82
N PHE A 10 -0.37 -1.50 12.88
CA PHE A 10 -1.34 -0.50 12.43
C PHE A 10 -2.12 0.15 13.59
N SER A 11 -2.51 -0.63 14.60
CA SER A 11 -3.26 -0.14 15.75
C SER A 11 -2.44 0.68 16.75
N ASP A 12 -1.10 0.54 16.73
CA ASP A 12 -0.23 1.27 17.65
C ASP A 12 -0.01 2.74 17.23
N TRP A 13 -0.37 3.07 15.99
CA TRP A 13 -0.19 4.43 15.47
C TRP A 13 -1.15 5.46 16.04
N ASN A 14 -2.33 5.05 16.48
CA ASN A 14 -3.30 5.87 17.22
C ASN A 14 -3.31 7.37 16.83
N ASP A 15 -3.51 7.66 15.53
CA ASP A 15 -3.53 9.00 14.93
C ASP A 15 -2.31 9.88 15.28
N PRO A 16 -1.10 9.50 14.84
CA PRO A 16 0.11 10.26 15.14
C PRO A 16 0.08 11.65 14.47
N PRO A 17 0.85 12.63 15.01
CA PRO A 17 1.03 13.90 14.29
C PRO A 17 1.76 13.68 12.96
N PRO A 18 1.68 14.66 12.01
CA PRO A 18 2.47 14.60 10.78
C PRO A 18 3.96 14.48 11.08
N GLY A 19 4.66 13.64 10.30
CA GLY A 19 6.10 13.40 10.44
C GLY A 19 6.49 11.95 10.64
N PHE A 20 5.55 11.04 10.86
CA PHE A 20 5.84 9.59 10.89
C PHE A 20 5.56 8.99 9.52
N LEU A 21 6.59 8.44 8.90
CA LEU A 21 6.56 7.93 7.53
C LEU A 21 6.58 6.41 7.51
N GLU A 22 5.65 5.78 6.81
CA GLU A 22 5.85 4.42 6.30
C GLU A 22 6.71 4.49 5.03
N ILE A 23 7.72 3.62 4.92
CA ILE A 23 8.58 3.52 3.75
C ILE A 23 8.58 2.10 3.17
N ASP A 24 8.62 2.01 1.84
CA ASP A 24 8.67 0.74 1.12
C ASP A 24 9.27 0.92 -0.28
N PHE A 25 9.67 -0.19 -0.91
CA PHE A 25 10.12 -0.19 -2.29
C PHE A 25 9.06 -0.66 -3.26
N VAL A 26 8.92 0.06 -4.35
CA VAL A 26 8.24 -0.44 -5.54
C VAL A 26 9.30 -0.85 -6.56
N GLU A 27 9.34 -2.13 -6.87
CA GLU A 27 10.27 -2.71 -7.84
C GLU A 27 9.72 -2.62 -9.25
N HIS A 28 10.51 -2.05 -10.18
CA HIS A 28 10.16 -1.97 -11.61
C HIS A 28 10.85 -3.11 -12.35
N ASN A 29 10.50 -4.34 -11.99
CA ASN A 29 11.17 -5.56 -12.45
C ASN A 29 10.47 -6.27 -13.62
N GLY A 30 9.27 -5.80 -14.03
CA GLY A 30 8.54 -6.41 -15.15
C GLY A 30 8.15 -7.88 -14.92
N GLY A 31 8.04 -8.31 -13.67
CA GLY A 31 7.75 -9.71 -13.31
C GLY A 31 8.97 -10.63 -13.24
N SER A 32 10.19 -10.13 -13.54
CA SER A 32 11.44 -10.89 -13.44
C SER A 32 12.40 -10.23 -12.45
N THR A 33 12.93 -10.98 -11.52
CA THR A 33 13.94 -10.52 -10.54
C THR A 33 15.38 -10.68 -11.06
N ALA A 34 15.58 -11.23 -12.26
CA ALA A 34 16.89 -11.40 -12.85
C ALA A 34 17.48 -10.07 -13.34
N GLY A 35 18.78 -9.87 -13.14
CA GLY A 35 19.50 -8.67 -13.57
C GLY A 35 19.16 -7.39 -12.78
N SER A 36 19.63 -6.24 -13.26
CA SER A 36 19.40 -4.95 -12.63
C SER A 36 18.11 -4.29 -13.13
N TYR A 37 17.40 -3.61 -12.24
CA TYR A 37 16.22 -2.81 -12.55
C TYR A 37 16.08 -1.66 -11.55
N VAL A 38 15.30 -0.67 -11.93
CA VAL A 38 15.05 0.51 -11.07
C VAL A 38 14.08 0.16 -9.97
N HIS A 39 14.33 0.71 -8.77
CA HIS A 39 13.45 0.66 -7.61
C HIS A 39 12.95 2.07 -7.32
N THR A 40 11.76 2.24 -6.80
CA THR A 40 11.31 3.52 -6.26
C THR A 40 11.14 3.39 -4.77
N LEU A 41 11.93 4.16 -3.98
CA LEU A 41 11.65 4.33 -2.56
C LEU A 41 10.44 5.25 -2.43
N VAL A 42 9.41 4.76 -1.76
CA VAL A 42 8.19 5.49 -1.47
C VAL A 42 8.12 5.77 0.02
N ALA A 43 7.70 6.96 0.38
CA ALA A 43 7.44 7.35 1.75
C ALA A 43 6.05 8.00 1.85
N VAL A 44 5.28 7.57 2.83
CA VAL A 44 3.92 8.07 3.06
C VAL A 44 3.78 8.51 4.51
N ASP A 45 3.40 9.76 4.72
CA ASP A 45 3.06 10.24 6.05
C ASP A 45 1.74 9.64 6.54
N ILE A 46 1.78 9.01 7.70
CA ILE A 46 0.65 8.25 8.26
C ILE A 46 -0.54 9.19 8.57
N CYS A 47 -0.24 10.41 9.02
CA CYS A 47 -1.27 11.38 9.39
C CYS A 47 -1.99 11.96 8.19
N SER A 48 -1.24 12.56 7.27
CA SER A 48 -1.80 13.31 6.13
C SER A 48 -1.96 12.48 4.87
N GLU A 49 -1.32 11.30 4.78
CA GLU A 49 -1.14 10.53 3.56
C GLU A 49 -0.34 11.27 2.48
N TRP A 50 0.46 12.26 2.86
CA TRP A 50 1.41 12.91 1.97
C TRP A 50 2.42 11.90 1.45
N ILE A 51 2.65 11.89 0.14
CA ILE A 51 3.52 10.92 -0.52
C ILE A 51 4.73 11.59 -1.15
N GLU A 52 5.89 11.00 -0.96
CA GLU A 52 7.12 11.29 -1.70
C GLU A 52 7.68 10.01 -2.30
N CYS A 53 8.33 10.12 -3.45
CA CYS A 53 8.91 8.98 -4.13
C CYS A 53 10.22 9.34 -4.84
N VAL A 54 11.24 8.50 -4.66
CA VAL A 54 12.59 8.70 -5.21
C VAL A 54 13.05 7.41 -5.89
N PRO A 55 13.29 7.41 -7.20
CA PRO A 55 13.85 6.27 -7.92
C PRO A 55 15.31 6.03 -7.57
N LEU A 56 15.68 4.75 -7.47
CA LEU A 56 17.02 4.25 -7.15
C LEU A 56 17.43 3.19 -8.18
N LEU A 57 18.70 3.22 -8.58
CA LEU A 57 19.24 2.20 -9.50
C LEU A 57 19.52 0.87 -8.80
N ALA A 58 19.69 0.88 -7.48
CA ALA A 58 19.92 -0.31 -6.69
C ALA A 58 19.47 -0.07 -5.22
N LYS A 59 19.15 -1.15 -4.49
CA LYS A 59 18.83 -1.11 -3.05
C LYS A 59 20.10 -1.10 -2.17
N SER A 60 21.12 -0.30 -2.51
CA SER A 60 22.29 -0.18 -1.64
C SER A 60 22.00 0.71 -0.44
N GLN A 61 22.62 0.41 0.70
CA GLN A 61 22.40 1.17 1.94
C GLN A 61 22.70 2.66 1.78
N ALA A 62 23.77 3.01 1.03
CA ALA A 62 24.13 4.40 0.76
C ALA A 62 23.05 5.13 -0.06
N LEU A 63 22.57 4.51 -1.13
CA LEU A 63 21.51 5.10 -1.97
C LEU A 63 20.17 5.22 -1.22
N VAL A 64 19.87 4.30 -0.29
CA VAL A 64 18.68 4.40 0.57
C VAL A 64 18.77 5.62 1.47
N VAL A 65 19.93 5.86 2.10
CA VAL A 65 20.15 7.04 2.94
C VAL A 65 20.07 8.34 2.12
N GLU A 66 20.68 8.38 0.94
CA GLU A 66 20.57 9.53 0.03
C GLU A 66 19.12 9.82 -0.37
N ALA A 67 18.37 8.78 -0.71
CA ALA A 67 16.95 8.93 -1.06
C ALA A 67 16.12 9.41 0.12
N LEU A 68 16.38 8.94 1.33
CA LEU A 68 15.73 9.44 2.54
C LEU A 68 16.07 10.90 2.83
N GLU A 69 17.29 11.35 2.57
CA GLU A 69 17.66 12.77 2.66
C GLU A 69 16.91 13.62 1.64
N ILE A 70 16.75 13.13 0.41
CA ILE A 70 15.94 13.81 -0.61
C ILE A 70 14.48 13.90 -0.12
N ILE A 71 13.90 12.79 0.34
CA ILE A 71 12.53 12.75 0.87
C ILE A 71 12.36 13.74 2.03
N ARG A 72 13.26 13.74 3.01
CA ARG A 72 13.20 14.66 4.15
C ARG A 72 13.21 16.14 3.75
N ARG A 73 13.99 16.49 2.73
CA ARG A 73 14.04 17.86 2.19
C ARG A 73 12.77 18.23 1.41
N GLN A 74 12.08 17.25 0.85
CA GLN A 74 10.86 17.43 0.08
C GLN A 74 9.61 17.45 0.96
N MET A 75 9.65 16.84 2.16
CA MET A 75 8.54 16.90 3.11
C MET A 75 8.30 18.35 3.56
N PRO A 76 7.05 18.80 3.58
CA PRO A 76 6.74 20.17 4.02
C PRO A 76 6.81 20.39 5.54
N PHE A 77 7.02 19.31 6.30
CA PHE A 77 7.07 19.30 7.75
C PHE A 77 8.28 18.46 8.23
N PRO A 78 8.72 18.62 9.48
CA PRO A 78 9.81 17.82 10.05
C PRO A 78 9.45 16.34 10.11
N VAL A 79 10.34 15.47 9.64
CA VAL A 79 10.21 14.03 9.81
C VAL A 79 10.60 13.67 11.23
N LEU A 80 9.73 12.94 11.93
CA LEU A 80 9.86 12.51 13.32
C LEU A 80 10.28 11.05 13.45
N GLY A 81 9.85 10.21 12.49
CA GLY A 81 10.15 8.80 12.52
C GLY A 81 9.91 8.11 11.18
N ILE A 82 10.43 6.90 11.09
CA ILE A 82 10.35 6.05 9.90
C ILE A 82 9.91 4.65 10.34
N ASP A 83 8.90 4.10 9.69
CA ASP A 83 8.49 2.71 9.82
C ASP A 83 8.73 1.97 8.51
N SER A 84 9.40 0.82 8.59
CA SER A 84 9.70 0.01 7.40
C SER A 84 9.17 -1.41 7.55
N ASP A 85 9.17 -2.15 6.46
CA ASP A 85 9.06 -3.59 6.52
C ASP A 85 10.36 -4.22 7.06
N ASN A 86 10.46 -5.56 6.96
CA ASN A 86 11.64 -6.28 7.43
C ASN A 86 12.66 -6.56 6.31
N ASP A 87 12.63 -5.82 5.20
CA ASP A 87 13.64 -5.94 4.14
C ASP A 87 15.04 -5.58 4.68
N THR A 88 16.04 -6.33 4.28
CA THR A 88 17.43 -6.11 4.67
C THR A 88 17.98 -4.77 4.19
N SER A 89 17.41 -4.19 3.15
CA SER A 89 17.73 -2.85 2.67
C SER A 89 17.38 -1.76 3.70
N PHE A 90 16.43 -2.02 4.59
CA PHE A 90 16.06 -1.12 5.68
C PHE A 90 16.62 -1.58 7.04
N ILE A 91 16.60 -2.89 7.30
CA ILE A 91 17.07 -3.43 8.59
C ILE A 91 18.58 -3.64 8.55
N ASN A 92 19.35 -2.55 8.65
CA ASN A 92 20.81 -2.55 8.65
C ASN A 92 21.38 -1.45 9.57
N GLU A 93 22.68 -1.54 9.87
CA GLU A 93 23.34 -0.61 10.78
C GLU A 93 23.42 0.80 10.22
N THR A 94 23.59 0.96 8.91
CA THR A 94 23.68 2.25 8.24
C THR A 94 22.41 3.06 8.42
N LEU A 95 21.24 2.44 8.20
CA LEU A 95 19.97 3.13 8.39
C LEU A 95 19.67 3.38 9.88
N LEU A 96 20.00 2.44 10.74
CA LEU A 96 19.86 2.63 12.19
C LEU A 96 20.68 3.81 12.70
N GLU A 97 21.95 3.91 12.27
CA GLU A 97 22.81 5.04 12.62
C GLU A 97 22.32 6.35 12.03
N TYR A 98 21.89 6.35 10.79
CA TYR A 98 21.25 7.50 10.14
C TYR A 98 20.05 8.02 10.96
N CYS A 99 19.17 7.12 11.40
CA CYS A 99 18.03 7.50 12.23
C CYS A 99 18.46 8.07 13.58
N LYS A 100 19.47 7.49 14.24
CA LYS A 100 20.01 7.98 15.51
C LYS A 100 20.61 9.40 15.37
N VAL A 101 21.47 9.59 14.38
CA VAL A 101 22.13 10.89 14.12
C VAL A 101 21.10 11.98 13.86
N ASN A 102 20.05 11.65 13.12
CA ASN A 102 18.99 12.57 12.76
C ASN A 102 17.85 12.64 13.79
N ARG A 103 17.94 11.92 14.91
CA ARG A 103 16.93 11.84 15.97
C ARG A 103 15.56 11.40 15.46
N LEU A 104 15.54 10.47 14.50
CA LEU A 104 14.35 9.87 13.97
C LEU A 104 13.99 8.60 14.77
N GLU A 105 12.73 8.45 15.16
CA GLU A 105 12.26 7.18 15.70
C GLU A 105 12.25 6.15 14.56
N PHE A 106 12.96 5.03 14.73
CA PHE A 106 12.95 3.95 13.75
C PHE A 106 12.15 2.77 14.28
N THR A 107 11.10 2.40 13.55
CA THR A 107 10.25 1.26 13.86
C THR A 107 10.13 0.33 12.65
N ARG A 108 9.58 -0.84 12.87
CA ARG A 108 9.33 -1.82 11.81
C ARG A 108 8.01 -2.56 12.02
N SER A 109 7.42 -3.00 10.95
CA SER A 109 6.24 -3.86 10.95
C SER A 109 6.57 -5.28 11.43
N ARG A 110 5.53 -6.05 11.77
CA ARG A 110 5.67 -7.49 12.03
C ARG A 110 5.97 -8.23 10.72
N ALA A 111 6.84 -9.24 10.81
CA ALA A 111 7.13 -10.08 9.66
C ALA A 111 5.85 -10.76 9.14
N TYR A 112 5.68 -10.78 7.82
CA TYR A 112 4.55 -11.40 7.11
C TYR A 112 3.15 -10.83 7.47
N ARG A 113 3.08 -9.61 8.03
CA ARG A 113 1.84 -8.92 8.39
C ARG A 113 1.66 -7.65 7.56
N LYS A 114 1.26 -7.81 6.29
CA LYS A 114 1.02 -6.70 5.35
C LYS A 114 0.10 -5.61 5.90
N ASN A 115 -0.89 -5.97 6.71
CA ASN A 115 -1.81 -5.00 7.29
C ASN A 115 -1.15 -3.98 8.23
N ASP A 116 0.09 -4.20 8.66
CA ASP A 116 0.79 -3.27 9.56
C ASP A 116 1.31 -2.04 8.81
N GLN A 117 1.50 -2.13 7.49
CA GLN A 117 1.91 -1.03 6.61
C GLN A 117 0.81 -0.67 5.58
N ALA A 118 -0.40 -0.47 6.08
CA ALA A 118 -1.57 -0.31 5.22
C ALA A 118 -1.57 0.99 4.42
N TRP A 119 -0.96 2.08 4.93
CA TRP A 119 -0.92 3.37 4.23
C TRP A 119 0.00 3.32 3.01
N ILE A 120 1.22 2.79 3.18
CA ILE A 120 2.16 2.68 2.06
C ILE A 120 1.71 1.64 1.03
N GLU A 121 1.15 0.50 1.45
CA GLU A 121 0.61 -0.50 0.52
C GLU A 121 -0.51 0.10 -0.34
N GLN A 122 -1.40 0.91 0.26
CA GLN A 122 -2.46 1.60 -0.46
C GLN A 122 -1.87 2.58 -1.49
N LYS A 123 -0.89 3.39 -1.11
CA LYS A 123 -0.27 4.38 -2.01
C LYS A 123 0.58 3.73 -3.10
N ASN A 124 1.29 2.64 -2.80
CA ASN A 124 2.02 1.87 -3.81
C ASN A 124 1.08 1.39 -4.93
N GLY A 125 -0.11 0.90 -4.58
CA GLY A 125 -1.12 0.49 -5.55
C GLY A 125 -1.83 1.67 -6.23
N ALA A 126 -2.34 2.61 -5.45
CA ALA A 126 -3.20 3.70 -5.93
C ALA A 126 -2.43 4.83 -6.64
N VAL A 127 -1.12 4.98 -6.37
CA VAL A 127 -0.28 6.03 -6.95
C VAL A 127 0.81 5.40 -7.82
N ILE A 128 1.79 4.72 -7.23
CA ILE A 128 2.97 4.31 -7.99
C ILE A 128 2.61 3.34 -9.12
N ARG A 129 1.89 2.26 -8.83
CA ARG A 129 1.49 1.29 -9.85
C ARG A 129 0.50 1.87 -10.86
N ARG A 130 -0.33 2.82 -10.45
CA ARG A 130 -1.28 3.48 -11.34
C ARG A 130 -0.60 4.43 -12.34
N PHE A 131 0.42 5.20 -11.92
CA PHE A 131 1.10 6.16 -12.77
C PHE A 131 2.28 5.58 -13.54
N ILE A 132 2.98 4.57 -13.00
CA ILE A 132 4.19 3.98 -13.59
C ILE A 132 3.91 2.63 -14.24
N GLY A 133 2.98 1.83 -13.70
CA GLY A 133 2.68 0.48 -14.19
C GLY A 133 3.56 -0.60 -13.55
N HIS A 134 3.63 -1.74 -14.23
CA HIS A 134 4.35 -2.93 -13.78
C HIS A 134 5.52 -3.32 -14.69
N ASP A 135 5.81 -2.50 -15.68
CA ASP A 135 6.85 -2.76 -16.66
C ASP A 135 8.25 -2.73 -16.04
N ARG A 136 9.20 -3.29 -16.80
CA ARG A 136 10.60 -3.31 -16.43
C ARG A 136 11.30 -2.08 -16.93
N TYR A 137 12.01 -1.42 -16.00
CA TYR A 137 12.84 -0.26 -16.30
C TYR A 137 14.25 -0.49 -15.77
N SER A 138 15.25 -0.27 -16.60
CA SER A 138 16.66 -0.52 -16.30
C SER A 138 17.55 0.66 -16.70
N GLY A 139 18.61 0.87 -15.94
CA GLY A 139 19.64 1.86 -16.24
C GLY A 139 19.30 3.31 -15.87
N ILE A 140 20.28 4.19 -16.09
CA ILE A 140 20.27 5.59 -15.62
C ILE A 140 19.16 6.40 -16.34
N VAL A 141 18.97 6.21 -17.63
CA VAL A 141 18.00 6.98 -18.43
C VAL A 141 16.58 6.70 -17.94
N ALA A 142 16.24 5.43 -17.67
CA ALA A 142 14.95 5.06 -17.12
C ALA A 142 14.78 5.60 -15.67
N GLY A 143 15.84 5.56 -14.87
CA GLY A 143 15.84 6.16 -13.54
C GLY A 143 15.56 7.67 -13.54
N GLN A 144 16.15 8.40 -14.49
CA GLN A 144 15.91 9.84 -14.67
C GLN A 144 14.48 10.13 -15.14
N ALA A 145 13.96 9.37 -16.10
CA ALA A 145 12.58 9.51 -16.56
C ALA A 145 11.58 9.24 -15.42
N LEU A 146 11.83 8.19 -14.62
CA LEU A 146 11.04 7.91 -13.40
C LEU A 146 11.11 9.06 -12.39
N ALA A 147 12.28 9.68 -12.20
CA ALA A 147 12.41 10.81 -11.27
C ALA A 147 11.57 12.03 -11.73
N LEU A 148 11.57 12.34 -13.01
CA LEU A 148 10.74 13.42 -13.58
C LEU A 148 9.24 13.11 -13.44
N LEU A 149 8.84 11.86 -13.67
CA LEU A 149 7.46 11.43 -13.48
C LEU A 149 7.05 11.51 -11.99
N CYS A 150 7.87 11.00 -11.08
CA CYS A 150 7.65 11.10 -9.64
C CYS A 150 7.49 12.55 -9.18
N GLN A 151 8.30 13.47 -9.71
CA GLN A 151 8.20 14.89 -9.39
C GLN A 151 6.85 15.50 -9.79
N ALA A 152 6.32 15.18 -10.96
CA ALA A 152 5.01 15.65 -11.39
C ALA A 152 3.87 14.98 -10.59
N VAL A 153 3.98 13.66 -10.37
CA VAL A 153 2.99 12.86 -9.63
C VAL A 153 2.87 13.32 -8.19
N ARG A 154 4.00 13.60 -7.49
CA ARG A 154 3.95 14.07 -6.08
C ARG A 154 3.12 15.33 -5.91
N PHE A 155 3.29 16.32 -6.80
CA PHE A 155 2.51 17.57 -6.75
C PHE A 155 1.04 17.31 -7.07
N TYR A 156 0.77 16.54 -8.12
CA TYR A 156 -0.60 16.24 -8.50
C TYR A 156 -1.36 15.48 -7.40
N VAL A 157 -0.75 14.44 -6.83
CA VAL A 157 -1.40 13.61 -5.81
C VAL A 157 -1.58 14.38 -4.49
N ASN A 158 -0.54 15.09 -4.04
CA ASN A 158 -0.58 15.76 -2.75
C ASN A 158 -1.49 16.99 -2.73
N PHE A 159 -1.66 17.69 -3.86
CA PHE A 159 -2.43 18.93 -3.91
C PHE A 159 -3.81 18.78 -4.56
N PHE A 160 -3.98 17.84 -5.50
CA PHE A 160 -5.19 17.81 -6.34
C PHE A 160 -5.91 16.47 -6.36
N GLN A 161 -5.36 15.40 -5.78
CA GLN A 161 -6.02 14.10 -5.74
C GLN A 161 -6.56 13.79 -4.35
N PRO A 162 -7.88 13.90 -4.09
CA PRO A 162 -8.47 13.52 -2.82
C PRO A 162 -8.35 12.02 -2.57
N SER A 163 -8.16 11.64 -1.32
CA SER A 163 -8.14 10.24 -0.87
C SER A 163 -8.98 10.06 0.39
N PHE A 164 -9.54 8.86 0.56
CA PHE A 164 -10.24 8.49 1.78
C PHE A 164 -9.23 8.03 2.83
N LYS A 165 -9.28 8.60 4.05
CA LYS A 165 -8.53 8.10 5.20
C LYS A 165 -9.41 7.14 6.00
N LEU A 166 -8.87 5.99 6.37
CA LEU A 166 -9.56 5.03 7.21
C LEU A 166 -9.58 5.54 8.65
N LEU A 167 -10.76 5.84 9.18
CA LEU A 167 -10.96 6.30 10.56
C LEU A 167 -11.03 5.15 11.55
N GLY A 168 -11.62 4.03 11.14
CA GLY A 168 -11.81 2.90 12.03
C GLY A 168 -12.38 1.68 11.34
N LYS A 169 -12.39 0.58 12.10
CA LYS A 169 -12.97 -0.70 11.68
C LYS A 169 -13.96 -1.12 12.76
N GLU A 170 -15.23 -1.25 12.40
CA GLU A 170 -16.28 -1.80 13.26
C GLU A 170 -16.50 -3.26 12.90
N LYS A 171 -16.46 -4.14 13.90
CA LYS A 171 -16.80 -5.55 13.70
C LYS A 171 -18.29 -5.72 14.00
N ILE A 172 -19.08 -6.00 12.96
CA ILE A 172 -20.51 -6.30 13.09
C ILE A 172 -20.68 -7.77 12.71
N ALA A 173 -20.88 -8.61 13.73
CA ALA A 173 -20.86 -10.07 13.58
C ALA A 173 -19.58 -10.57 12.87
N ALA A 174 -19.68 -11.37 11.83
CA ALA A 174 -18.55 -11.87 11.03
C ALA A 174 -18.00 -10.86 10.02
N LYS A 175 -18.63 -9.70 9.84
CA LYS A 175 -18.23 -8.69 8.85
C LYS A 175 -17.47 -7.53 9.52
N VAL A 176 -16.38 -7.08 8.85
CA VAL A 176 -15.66 -5.87 9.24
C VAL A 176 -16.13 -4.73 8.36
N LYS A 177 -16.83 -3.76 8.96
CA LYS A 177 -17.18 -2.49 8.33
C LYS A 177 -16.03 -1.52 8.50
N ARG A 178 -15.56 -0.93 7.40
CA ARG A 178 -14.54 0.12 7.40
C ARG A 178 -15.21 1.47 7.32
N CYS A 179 -14.91 2.35 8.26
CA CYS A 179 -15.38 3.73 8.28
C CYS A 179 -14.29 4.63 7.74
N TYR A 180 -14.62 5.47 6.76
CA TYR A 180 -13.68 6.39 6.12
C TYR A 180 -14.12 7.82 6.35
N ASP A 181 -13.13 8.73 6.43
CA ASP A 181 -13.37 10.17 6.41
C ASP A 181 -13.79 10.66 5.02
N LYS A 182 -14.22 11.92 4.95
CA LYS A 182 -14.48 12.58 3.67
C LYS A 182 -13.20 12.59 2.82
N PRO A 183 -13.33 12.44 1.48
CA PRO A 183 -12.17 12.50 0.61
C PRO A 183 -11.63 13.93 0.56
N VAL A 184 -10.40 14.10 1.02
CA VAL A 184 -9.64 15.36 0.96
C VAL A 184 -8.23 15.08 0.49
N THR A 185 -7.55 16.10 -0.02
CA THR A 185 -6.15 15.96 -0.44
C THR A 185 -5.21 15.88 0.76
N PRO A 186 -4.02 15.28 0.62
CA PRO A 186 -2.99 15.33 1.65
C PRO A 186 -2.65 16.76 2.11
N CYS A 187 -2.60 17.71 1.17
CA CYS A 187 -2.38 19.12 1.48
C CYS A 187 -3.48 19.70 2.37
N GLU A 188 -4.76 19.45 2.05
CA GLU A 188 -5.89 19.91 2.88
C GLU A 188 -5.86 19.33 4.29
N ARG A 189 -5.44 18.06 4.47
CA ARG A 189 -5.23 17.46 5.79
C ARG A 189 -4.16 18.21 6.59
N LEU A 190 -3.04 18.55 5.96
CA LEU A 190 -1.98 19.34 6.61
C LEU A 190 -2.45 20.74 6.97
N LEU A 191 -3.17 21.43 6.07
CA LEU A 191 -3.70 22.78 6.32
C LEU A 191 -4.67 22.81 7.48
N SER A 192 -5.46 21.75 7.67
CA SER A 192 -6.41 21.64 8.78
C SER A 192 -5.80 21.13 10.08
N HIS A 193 -4.59 20.54 10.04
CA HIS A 193 -3.99 19.90 11.21
C HIS A 193 -3.44 20.93 12.22
N PRO A 194 -3.77 20.81 13.52
CA PRO A 194 -3.35 21.80 14.53
C PRO A 194 -1.85 21.81 14.82
N ALA A 195 -1.15 20.67 14.66
CA ALA A 195 0.29 20.56 14.91
C ALA A 195 1.16 21.12 13.77
N ILE A 196 0.59 21.57 12.66
CA ILE A 196 1.35 22.19 11.57
C ILE A 196 1.43 23.70 11.79
N ASP A 197 2.66 24.22 11.79
CA ASP A 197 2.93 25.65 11.96
C ASP A 197 2.28 26.49 10.88
N ILE A 198 1.87 27.70 11.26
CA ILE A 198 1.23 28.67 10.36
C ILE A 198 2.13 28.98 9.15
N SER A 199 3.44 29.13 9.38
CA SER A 199 4.41 29.38 8.30
C SER A 199 4.49 28.27 7.27
N ILE A 200 4.30 27.01 7.68
CA ILE A 200 4.24 25.86 6.79
C ILE A 200 2.93 25.88 6.01
N LYS A 201 1.81 26.17 6.68
CA LYS A 201 0.49 26.29 6.02
C LYS A 201 0.49 27.37 4.95
N GLU A 202 1.05 28.53 5.23
CA GLU A 202 1.18 29.63 4.28
C GLU A 202 1.99 29.23 3.04
N LYS A 203 3.15 28.57 3.24
CA LYS A 203 3.97 28.05 2.13
C LYS A 203 3.23 27.02 1.30
N LEU A 204 2.48 26.11 1.94
CA LEU A 204 1.67 25.11 1.24
C LEU A 204 0.55 25.77 0.43
N GLN A 205 -0.11 26.79 0.96
CA GLN A 205 -1.14 27.53 0.25
C GLN A 205 -0.57 28.32 -0.94
N GLU A 206 0.57 28.97 -0.76
CA GLU A 206 1.27 29.69 -1.84
C GLU A 206 1.69 28.73 -2.95
N LEU A 207 2.33 27.61 -2.59
CA LEU A 207 2.70 26.58 -3.54
C LEU A 207 1.46 26.03 -4.26
N GLY A 208 0.40 25.70 -3.54
CA GLY A 208 -0.84 25.20 -4.14
C GLY A 208 -1.46 26.16 -5.15
N ARG A 209 -1.42 27.48 -4.89
CA ARG A 209 -1.89 28.52 -5.82
C ARG A 209 -1.02 28.65 -7.07
N SER A 210 0.28 28.37 -6.96
CA SER A 210 1.22 28.42 -8.09
C SER A 210 1.17 27.19 -9.00
N LEU A 211 0.58 26.09 -8.54
CA LEU A 211 0.50 24.85 -9.30
C LEU A 211 -0.69 24.86 -10.26
N ASP A 212 -0.45 24.48 -11.50
CA ASP A 212 -1.47 24.24 -12.52
C ASP A 212 -1.77 22.73 -12.63
N PRO A 213 -2.96 22.25 -12.20
CA PRO A 213 -3.31 20.83 -12.26
C PRO A 213 -3.37 20.28 -13.69
N VAL A 214 -3.75 21.10 -14.67
CA VAL A 214 -3.82 20.70 -16.07
C VAL A 214 -2.40 20.56 -16.63
N GLY A 215 -1.53 21.53 -16.36
CA GLY A 215 -0.12 21.46 -16.73
C GLY A 215 0.61 20.30 -16.08
N LEU A 216 0.29 19.96 -14.82
CA LEU A 216 0.82 18.77 -14.15
C LEU A 216 0.38 17.48 -14.84
N LEU A 217 -0.89 17.36 -15.23
CA LEU A 217 -1.40 16.20 -15.96
C LEU A 217 -0.73 16.05 -17.33
N HIS A 218 -0.50 17.17 -18.03
CA HIS A 218 0.27 17.14 -19.31
C HIS A 218 1.68 16.63 -19.08
N ARG A 219 2.41 17.15 -18.10
CA ARG A 219 3.76 16.66 -17.74
C ARG A 219 3.76 15.18 -17.38
N ILE A 220 2.79 14.72 -16.57
CA ILE A 220 2.66 13.31 -16.24
C ILE A 220 2.52 12.46 -17.50
N ARG A 221 1.68 12.85 -18.46
CA ARG A 221 1.48 12.13 -19.72
C ARG A 221 2.72 12.11 -20.60
N GLU A 222 3.41 13.24 -20.70
CA GLU A 222 4.68 13.34 -21.43
C GLU A 222 5.73 12.39 -20.84
N GLN A 223 5.89 12.39 -19.52
CA GLN A 223 6.84 11.50 -18.84
C GLN A 223 6.43 10.03 -18.92
N GLN A 224 5.13 9.72 -18.88
CA GLN A 224 4.63 8.36 -19.11
C GLN A 224 4.95 7.89 -20.53
N SER A 225 4.80 8.76 -21.54
CA SER A 225 5.13 8.46 -22.93
C SER A 225 6.64 8.21 -23.11
N ALA A 226 7.48 9.07 -22.50
CA ALA A 226 8.93 8.88 -22.52
C ALA A 226 9.34 7.57 -21.82
N LEU A 227 8.71 7.26 -20.68
CA LEU A 227 8.99 6.05 -19.93
C LEU A 227 8.56 4.79 -20.67
N ALA A 228 7.42 4.83 -21.38
CA ALA A 228 6.94 3.70 -22.19
C ALA A 228 7.93 3.30 -23.30
N ALA A 229 8.69 4.27 -23.83
CA ALA A 229 9.74 4.00 -24.82
C ALA A 229 11.01 3.34 -24.22
N LEU A 230 11.14 3.37 -22.87
CA LEU A 230 12.29 2.83 -22.14
C LEU A 230 12.01 1.47 -21.49
N VAL A 231 10.86 0.88 -21.77
CA VAL A 231 10.54 -0.48 -21.28
C VAL A 231 11.53 -1.47 -21.85
N ASP A 232 12.13 -2.30 -20.98
CA ASP A 232 13.03 -3.37 -21.38
C ASP A 232 12.24 -4.53 -22.02
N PRO A 233 12.28 -4.70 -23.35
CA PRO A 233 11.43 -5.67 -24.03
C PRO A 233 11.86 -7.13 -23.81
N GLU A 234 13.13 -7.37 -23.51
CA GLU A 234 13.69 -8.71 -23.40
C GLU A 234 13.41 -9.35 -22.04
N ASN A 235 13.39 -8.52 -20.99
CA ASN A 235 13.25 -8.96 -19.61
C ASN A 235 11.89 -8.59 -18.97
N ASN A 236 10.96 -8.05 -19.76
CA ASN A 236 9.63 -7.68 -19.27
C ASN A 236 8.66 -8.85 -19.41
N LEU A 237 8.38 -9.53 -18.29
CA LEU A 237 7.40 -10.63 -18.22
C LEU A 237 6.02 -10.14 -17.75
N ALA A 238 5.82 -8.85 -17.56
CA ALA A 238 4.59 -8.26 -17.07
C ALA A 238 3.48 -8.39 -18.12
N GLY A 239 2.82 -9.53 -18.08
CA GLY A 239 1.52 -9.79 -18.68
C GLY A 239 1.43 -9.86 -20.20
N PRO A 240 0.38 -10.49 -20.73
CA PRO A 240 0.12 -10.60 -22.15
C PRO A 240 -0.29 -9.25 -22.73
N GLY A 241 0.51 -8.77 -23.66
CA GLY A 241 0.18 -7.65 -24.51
C GLY A 241 0.61 -6.30 -23.94
N ARG A 242 1.64 -5.76 -24.57
CA ARG A 242 1.93 -4.33 -24.52
C ARG A 242 0.61 -3.60 -24.78
N ARG A 243 -0.01 -3.10 -23.73
CA ARG A 243 -1.08 -2.11 -23.91
C ARG A 243 -0.40 -0.91 -24.55
N SER A 244 -0.87 -0.49 -25.71
CA SER A 244 -0.39 0.76 -26.28
C SER A 244 -0.69 1.87 -25.27
N LEU A 245 0.12 2.92 -25.22
CA LEU A 245 -0.14 4.09 -24.39
C LEU A 245 -1.58 4.59 -24.58
N GLU A 246 -2.07 4.52 -25.82
CA GLU A 246 -3.42 4.88 -26.20
C GLU A 246 -4.50 3.97 -25.55
N GLN A 247 -4.25 2.66 -25.51
CA GLN A 247 -5.14 1.72 -24.79
C GLN A 247 -5.12 1.97 -23.27
N PHE A 248 -3.94 2.22 -22.69
CA PHE A 248 -3.80 2.57 -21.28
C PHE A 248 -4.53 3.89 -20.95
N MET A 249 -4.38 4.91 -21.80
CA MET A 249 -5.03 6.21 -21.62
C MET A 249 -6.54 6.12 -21.81
N ASN A 250 -7.02 5.33 -22.77
CA ASN A 250 -8.44 5.07 -22.96
C ASN A 250 -9.06 4.29 -21.81
N GLU A 251 -8.35 3.29 -21.29
CA GLU A 251 -8.79 2.55 -20.09
C GLU A 251 -8.82 3.44 -18.84
N MET A 252 -7.87 4.35 -18.66
CA MET A 252 -7.90 5.34 -17.58
C MET A 252 -9.10 6.29 -17.73
N GLY A 253 -9.39 6.76 -18.94
CA GLY A 253 -10.56 7.59 -19.22
C GLY A 253 -11.89 6.88 -18.94
N GLN A 254 -11.97 5.58 -19.22
CA GLN A 254 -13.13 4.76 -18.92
C GLN A 254 -13.26 4.45 -17.42
N MET A 255 -12.16 4.21 -16.71
CA MET A 255 -12.16 3.99 -15.25
C MET A 255 -12.71 5.19 -14.49
N TRP A 256 -12.46 6.41 -14.96
CA TRP A 256 -13.08 7.63 -14.40
C TRP A 256 -14.59 7.71 -14.63
N ARG A 257 -15.07 7.21 -15.77
CA ARG A 257 -16.52 7.23 -16.12
C ARG A 257 -17.30 6.13 -15.42
N LEU A 258 -16.68 5.00 -15.12
CA LEU A 258 -17.34 3.82 -14.51
C LEU A 258 -17.29 3.83 -12.97
N GLY A 259 -16.73 4.90 -12.35
CA GLY A 259 -16.40 4.90 -10.93
C GLY A 259 -15.18 4.01 -10.66
N GLU A 260 -14.49 4.31 -9.58
CA GLU A 260 -13.26 3.63 -9.18
C GLU A 260 -13.50 2.15 -8.86
N VAL A 261 -13.52 1.29 -9.87
CA VAL A 261 -13.40 -0.16 -9.66
C VAL A 261 -11.93 -0.42 -9.37
N ARG A 262 -11.58 -0.40 -8.07
CA ARG A 262 -10.24 -0.80 -7.64
C ARG A 262 -9.95 -2.20 -8.15
N PRO A 263 -8.75 -2.48 -8.69
CA PRO A 263 -8.37 -3.84 -9.11
C PRO A 263 -8.59 -4.90 -8.02
N THR A 264 -8.50 -4.49 -6.74
CA THR A 264 -8.80 -5.31 -5.57
C THR A 264 -10.30 -5.64 -5.41
N HIS A 265 -11.19 -4.93 -6.12
CA HIS A 265 -12.63 -5.16 -6.12
C HIS A 265 -13.15 -5.75 -7.45
N ARG A 266 -12.29 -6.05 -8.41
CA ARG A 266 -12.67 -7.01 -9.43
C ARG A 266 -12.98 -8.30 -8.70
N ALA A 267 -14.28 -8.56 -8.53
CA ALA A 267 -14.75 -9.91 -8.35
C ALA A 267 -14.39 -10.63 -9.66
N GLU A 268 -13.15 -11.09 -9.80
CA GLU A 268 -12.92 -12.22 -10.66
C GLU A 268 -13.95 -13.24 -10.18
N MET A 269 -14.83 -13.66 -11.08
CA MET A 269 -15.65 -14.83 -10.82
C MET A 269 -14.64 -15.88 -10.33
N LYS A 270 -14.68 -16.15 -9.04
CA LYS A 270 -13.80 -17.15 -8.43
C LYS A 270 -14.02 -18.38 -9.28
N LYS A 271 -13.03 -18.72 -10.12
CA LYS A 271 -12.95 -20.04 -10.68
C LYS A 271 -13.11 -20.94 -9.47
N SER A 272 -14.12 -21.80 -9.47
CA SER A 272 -14.38 -22.69 -8.38
C SER A 272 -13.08 -23.50 -8.20
N HIS A 273 -12.28 -23.07 -7.21
CA HIS A 273 -11.06 -23.80 -6.88
C HIS A 273 -11.49 -25.06 -6.18
N TYR A 274 -11.48 -26.15 -6.93
CA TYR A 274 -11.72 -27.50 -6.45
C TYR A 274 -10.45 -27.97 -5.73
N TRP A 275 -10.19 -27.41 -4.57
CA TRP A 275 -9.10 -27.91 -3.75
C TRP A 275 -9.54 -28.87 -2.65
N ARG A 276 -10.79 -29.21 -2.56
CA ARG A 276 -11.24 -30.27 -1.67
C ARG A 276 -10.89 -31.61 -2.27
N THR A 277 -9.66 -32.04 -2.06
CA THR A 277 -9.23 -33.42 -2.30
C THR A 277 -9.81 -34.42 -1.27
N ARG A 278 -10.45 -33.91 -0.22
CA ARG A 278 -11.12 -34.74 0.81
C ARG A 278 -12.59 -34.34 0.86
N ARG A 279 -13.48 -35.31 1.00
CA ARG A 279 -14.90 -35.08 1.29
C ARG A 279 -15.03 -34.25 2.55
N ASP A 280 -15.99 -33.34 2.55
CA ASP A 280 -16.33 -32.55 3.73
C ASP A 280 -16.89 -33.50 4.80
N PRO A 281 -16.26 -33.64 5.96
CA PRO A 281 -16.74 -34.57 6.98
C PRO A 281 -18.12 -34.14 7.54
N PHE A 282 -18.54 -32.89 7.33
CA PHE A 282 -19.80 -32.35 7.84
C PHE A 282 -20.89 -32.28 6.77
N GLU A 283 -20.66 -32.78 5.55
CA GLU A 283 -21.60 -32.67 4.42
C GLU A 283 -22.99 -33.21 4.77
N SER A 284 -23.05 -34.30 5.54
CA SER A 284 -24.32 -34.94 5.96
C SER A 284 -25.06 -34.21 7.08
N VAL A 285 -24.38 -33.40 7.86
CA VAL A 285 -24.96 -32.69 9.04
C VAL A 285 -25.05 -31.18 8.86
N TRP A 286 -24.70 -30.67 7.69
CA TRP A 286 -24.85 -29.23 7.39
C TRP A 286 -26.28 -28.71 7.56
N PRO A 287 -27.34 -29.43 7.20
CA PRO A 287 -28.72 -28.98 7.44
C PRO A 287 -29.00 -28.73 8.94
N ASP A 288 -28.52 -29.64 9.80
CA ASP A 288 -28.71 -29.54 11.26
C ASP A 288 -27.90 -28.38 11.84
N ILE A 289 -26.66 -28.21 11.40
CA ILE A 289 -25.80 -27.08 11.81
C ILE A 289 -26.45 -25.74 11.42
N LEU A 290 -26.99 -25.63 10.23
CA LEU A 290 -27.68 -24.42 9.77
C LEU A 290 -28.93 -24.11 10.59
N LEU A 291 -29.66 -25.15 10.97
CA LEU A 291 -30.84 -24.99 11.84
C LEU A 291 -30.43 -24.48 13.22
N TRP A 292 -29.39 -25.06 13.81
CA TRP A 292 -28.88 -24.60 15.12
C TRP A 292 -28.37 -23.15 15.09
N LEU A 293 -27.73 -22.75 14.01
CA LEU A 293 -27.29 -21.37 13.83
C LEU A 293 -28.44 -20.38 13.59
N GLN A 294 -29.61 -20.87 13.15
CA GLN A 294 -30.83 -20.02 13.08
C GLN A 294 -31.39 -19.79 14.49
N ASP A 295 -31.37 -20.82 15.34
CA ASP A 295 -31.84 -20.72 16.73
C ASP A 295 -30.84 -19.98 17.62
N GLU A 296 -29.54 -20.24 17.42
CA GLU A 296 -28.43 -19.67 18.22
C GLU A 296 -27.38 -19.03 17.28
N PRO A 297 -27.63 -17.79 16.77
CA PRO A 297 -26.74 -17.14 15.81
C PRO A 297 -25.33 -16.83 16.31
N ASP A 298 -25.14 -16.80 17.62
CA ASP A 298 -23.86 -16.51 18.30
C ASP A 298 -23.07 -17.77 18.67
N ALA A 299 -23.57 -18.97 18.33
CA ALA A 299 -22.88 -20.24 18.62
C ALA A 299 -21.51 -20.27 17.95
N THR A 300 -20.47 -20.65 18.71
CA THR A 300 -19.11 -20.78 18.17
C THR A 300 -18.92 -22.15 17.52
N SER A 301 -17.89 -22.29 16.64
CA SER A 301 -17.51 -23.57 16.06
C SER A 301 -17.23 -24.63 17.12
N LYS A 302 -16.82 -24.22 18.33
CA LYS A 302 -16.61 -25.14 19.46
C LYS A 302 -17.93 -25.66 19.99
N ASP A 303 -18.92 -24.79 20.19
CA ASP A 303 -20.26 -25.17 20.70
C ASP A 303 -20.95 -26.12 19.71
N LEU A 304 -20.86 -25.82 18.42
CA LEU A 304 -21.38 -26.69 17.35
C LEU A 304 -20.69 -28.05 17.32
N SER A 305 -19.35 -28.08 17.50
CA SER A 305 -18.60 -29.34 17.55
C SER A 305 -18.97 -30.19 18.78
N GLU A 306 -19.13 -29.56 19.94
CA GLU A 306 -19.57 -30.27 21.16
C GLU A 306 -20.99 -30.83 21.01
N ARG A 307 -21.89 -30.08 20.35
CA ARG A 307 -23.25 -30.53 20.04
C ARG A 307 -23.27 -31.68 19.05
N LEU A 308 -22.45 -31.61 17.98
CA LEU A 308 -22.28 -32.69 17.01
C LEU A 308 -21.75 -33.97 17.67
N GLN A 309 -20.78 -33.85 18.59
CA GLN A 309 -20.25 -35.00 19.32
C GLN A 309 -21.26 -35.64 20.26
N LYS A 310 -22.20 -34.84 20.81
CA LYS A 310 -23.29 -35.35 21.61
C LYS A 310 -24.37 -36.08 20.81
N GLU A 311 -24.75 -35.52 19.65
CA GLU A 311 -25.81 -36.07 18.79
C GLU A 311 -25.31 -37.21 17.92
N HIS A 312 -24.02 -37.22 17.57
CA HIS A 312 -23.37 -38.26 16.74
C HIS A 312 -22.08 -38.75 17.42
N PRO A 313 -22.18 -39.57 18.49
CA PRO A 313 -21.03 -40.13 19.18
C PRO A 313 -20.12 -40.89 18.19
N ASP A 314 -18.82 -40.65 18.29
CA ASP A 314 -17.75 -41.28 17.48
C ASP A 314 -17.65 -40.87 16.00
N CYS A 315 -18.54 -39.99 15.48
CA CYS A 315 -18.51 -39.56 14.09
C CYS A 315 -17.59 -38.34 13.83
N PHE A 316 -17.41 -37.45 14.79
CA PHE A 316 -16.72 -36.17 14.64
C PHE A 316 -15.62 -35.97 15.70
N PRO A 317 -14.39 -36.54 15.50
CA PRO A 317 -13.31 -36.39 16.46
C PRO A 317 -12.83 -34.94 16.58
N GLY A 318 -12.39 -34.54 17.78
CA GLY A 318 -12.01 -33.16 18.12
C GLY A 318 -10.94 -32.53 17.21
N GLY A 319 -10.19 -33.33 16.44
CA GLY A 319 -9.23 -32.84 15.44
C GLY A 319 -9.88 -32.15 14.23
N GLN A 320 -11.19 -32.28 14.02
CA GLN A 320 -11.92 -31.68 12.91
C GLN A 320 -12.47 -30.28 13.21
N LEU A 321 -12.34 -29.79 14.46
CA LEU A 321 -12.81 -28.46 14.89
C LEU A 321 -12.35 -27.30 13.98
N ARG A 322 -11.17 -27.41 13.37
CA ARG A 322 -10.65 -26.40 12.43
C ARG A 322 -11.34 -26.39 11.07
N THR A 323 -12.10 -27.43 10.76
CA THR A 323 -12.80 -27.60 9.47
C THR A 323 -14.26 -27.15 9.58
N LEU A 324 -14.83 -27.21 10.76
CA LEU A 324 -16.13 -26.67 11.14
C LEU A 324 -16.05 -25.17 11.38
#